data_039bfd3fa31549efe52368b9bb651360
#
_entry.id   039bfd3fa31549efe52368b9bb651360
#
_cell.length_a   1.000
_cell.length_b   1.000
_cell.length_c   1.000
_cell.angle_alpha   90.00
_cell.angle_beta   90.00
_cell.angle_gamma   90.00
#
_symmetry.space_group_name_H-M   'P 1'
#
loop_
_entity.id
_entity.type
_entity.pdbx_description
1 polymer ?
#
loop_
_entity_poly.entity_id
_entity_poly.type
_entity_poly.pdbx_seq_one_letter_code
_entity_poly.pdbx_strand_id
1 'polypeptide(L)'
;ELLVVVAIIGILAAVGTVAYTGYTSGAKTSSAKANHKLVIKYIKVEVLRCELGETSVMDGKLNCSSLTGDNIAKAAVAALTEFKNPYNTNQKAIVNYSVGTGADDNAGLIGIVGRNTTSGTMKVNVNSCVKIPCNPGENRIHSTFVF
;
A
#
# COMPACT_ATOMS: atom_id res chain seq x y z
N GLU A 1 37.20 -34.18 15.95
CA GLU A 1 36.66 -33.00 16.65
C GLU A 1 36.19 -31.90 15.66
N LEU A 2 37.01 -31.59 14.61
CA LEU A 2 36.65 -30.55 13.59
C LEU A 2 35.37 -30.89 12.83
N LEU A 3 35.14 -32.17 12.47
CA LEU A 3 33.96 -32.62 11.74
C LEU A 3 32.64 -32.36 12.48
N VAL A 4 32.63 -32.49 13.81
CA VAL A 4 31.45 -32.23 14.64
C VAL A 4 31.10 -30.76 14.61
N VAL A 5 32.08 -29.87 14.70
CA VAL A 5 31.89 -28.43 14.68
C VAL A 5 31.28 -27.97 13.34
N VAL A 6 31.84 -28.47 12.22
CA VAL A 6 31.35 -28.15 10.88
C VAL A 6 29.91 -28.68 10.68
N ALA A 7 29.57 -29.86 11.21
CA ALA A 7 28.23 -30.43 11.14
C ALA A 7 27.22 -29.59 11.91
N ILE A 8 27.58 -29.12 13.10
CA ILE A 8 26.71 -28.25 13.93
C ILE A 8 26.48 -26.89 13.23
N ILE A 9 27.52 -26.26 12.69
CA ILE A 9 27.41 -25.00 11.96
C ILE A 9 26.50 -25.18 10.72
N GLY A 10 26.66 -26.29 10.00
CA GLY A 10 25.84 -26.61 8.83
C GLY A 10 24.35 -26.73 9.18
N ILE A 11 24.02 -27.42 10.26
CA ILE A 11 22.63 -27.57 10.74
C ILE A 11 22.06 -26.21 11.17
N LEU A 12 22.81 -25.44 11.96
CA LEU A 12 22.36 -24.12 12.43
C LEU A 12 22.16 -23.14 11.26
N ALA A 13 23.04 -23.13 10.28
CA ALA A 13 22.90 -22.32 9.08
C ALA A 13 21.64 -22.71 8.27
N ALA A 14 21.39 -24.00 8.07
CA ALA A 14 20.23 -24.48 7.34
C ALA A 14 18.91 -24.06 8.02
N VAL A 15 18.79 -24.23 9.35
CA VAL A 15 17.60 -23.85 10.11
C VAL A 15 17.46 -22.33 10.16
N GLY A 16 18.57 -21.61 10.35
CA GLY A 16 18.58 -20.14 10.44
C GLY A 16 18.09 -19.46 9.17
N THR A 17 18.48 -19.95 7.99
CA THR A 17 18.04 -19.37 6.72
C THR A 17 16.53 -19.52 6.49
N VAL A 18 15.94 -20.67 6.80
CA VAL A 18 14.49 -20.92 6.66
C VAL A 18 13.69 -20.03 7.62
N ALA A 19 14.12 -19.96 8.89
CA ALA A 19 13.46 -19.12 9.87
C ALA A 19 13.52 -17.61 9.49
N TYR A 20 14.67 -17.14 9.03
CA TYR A 20 14.87 -15.76 8.61
C TYR A 20 14.01 -15.38 7.40
N THR A 21 13.93 -16.23 6.38
CA THR A 21 13.10 -15.96 5.19
C THR A 21 11.61 -15.92 5.53
N GLY A 22 11.13 -16.81 6.41
CA GLY A 22 9.75 -16.79 6.90
C GLY A 22 9.42 -15.52 7.66
N TYR A 23 10.30 -15.11 8.58
CA TYR A 23 10.12 -13.88 9.37
C TYR A 23 10.09 -12.63 8.49
N THR A 24 11.05 -12.49 7.56
CA THR A 24 11.11 -11.33 6.68
C THR A 24 9.91 -11.23 5.74
N SER A 25 9.41 -12.35 5.22
CA SER A 25 8.18 -12.40 4.41
C SER A 25 6.96 -11.94 5.22
N GLY A 26 6.82 -12.41 6.46
CA GLY A 26 5.77 -11.99 7.38
C GLY A 26 5.83 -10.48 7.69
N ALA A 27 7.03 -9.96 7.94
CA ALA A 27 7.25 -8.54 8.21
C ALA A 27 6.87 -7.66 7.01
N LYS A 28 7.27 -8.04 5.78
CA LYS A 28 6.90 -7.33 4.55
C LYS A 28 5.38 -7.31 4.35
N THR A 29 4.71 -8.43 4.56
CA THR A 29 3.24 -8.53 4.49
C THR A 29 2.56 -7.63 5.51
N SER A 30 3.05 -7.62 6.75
CA SER A 30 2.51 -6.76 7.82
C SER A 30 2.71 -5.28 7.53
N SER A 31 3.89 -4.90 7.02
CA SER A 31 4.17 -3.52 6.59
C SER A 31 3.27 -3.08 5.43
N ALA A 32 3.04 -3.93 4.43
CA ALA A 32 2.14 -3.62 3.32
C ALA A 32 0.69 -3.41 3.80
N LYS A 33 0.21 -4.23 4.74
CA LYS A 33 -1.11 -4.07 5.38
C LYS A 33 -1.21 -2.79 6.19
N ALA A 34 -0.16 -2.44 6.94
CA ALA A 34 -0.10 -1.21 7.72
C ALA A 34 -0.13 0.02 6.81
N ASN A 35 0.67 0.03 5.75
CA ASN A 35 0.68 1.11 4.75
C ASN A 35 -0.70 1.31 4.12
N HIS A 36 -1.40 0.22 3.75
CA HIS A 36 -2.77 0.31 3.23
C HIS A 36 -3.71 1.03 4.20
N LYS A 37 -3.69 0.63 5.49
CA LYS A 37 -4.53 1.26 6.52
C LYS A 37 -4.19 2.75 6.73
N LEU A 38 -2.90 3.11 6.70
CA LEU A 38 -2.45 4.48 6.85
C LEU A 38 -2.90 5.36 5.69
N VAL A 39 -2.79 4.87 4.46
CA VAL A 39 -3.25 5.58 3.25
C VAL A 39 -4.75 5.86 3.32
N ILE A 40 -5.54 4.86 3.72
CA ILE A 40 -6.99 5.00 3.93
C ILE A 40 -7.29 6.09 4.95
N LYS A 41 -6.64 6.00 6.11
CA LYS A 41 -6.85 6.97 7.20
C LYS A 41 -6.47 8.39 6.74
N TYR A 42 -5.34 8.53 6.06
CA TYR A 42 -4.88 9.79 5.52
C TYR A 42 -5.91 10.42 4.58
N ILE A 43 -6.36 9.70 3.55
CA ILE A 43 -7.34 10.20 2.58
C ILE A 43 -8.62 10.65 3.29
N LYS A 44 -9.15 9.85 4.22
CA LYS A 44 -10.37 10.19 4.96
C LYS A 44 -10.22 11.46 5.79
N VAL A 45 -9.11 11.60 6.51
CA VAL A 45 -8.84 12.78 7.34
C VAL A 45 -8.68 14.02 6.48
N GLU A 46 -7.95 13.93 5.38
CA GLU A 46 -7.72 15.09 4.49
C GLU A 46 -9.01 15.54 3.79
N VAL A 47 -9.86 14.62 3.36
CA VAL A 47 -11.17 14.99 2.78
C VAL A 47 -12.09 15.60 3.84
N LEU A 48 -12.11 15.06 5.07
CA LEU A 48 -12.87 15.64 6.18
C LEU A 48 -12.42 17.08 6.50
N ARG A 49 -11.13 17.38 6.39
CA ARG A 49 -10.62 18.76 6.58
C ARG A 49 -11.21 19.73 5.56
N CYS A 50 -11.44 19.30 4.31
CA CYS A 50 -12.17 20.11 3.34
C CYS A 50 -13.62 20.40 3.80
N GLU A 51 -14.31 19.41 4.37
CA GLU A 51 -15.67 19.59 4.90
C GLU A 51 -15.70 20.55 6.11
N LEU A 52 -14.60 20.61 6.86
CA LEU A 52 -14.43 21.55 7.98
C LEU A 52 -14.04 22.98 7.55
N GLY A 53 -13.94 23.25 6.25
CA GLY A 53 -13.72 24.60 5.71
C GLY A 53 -12.28 24.93 5.31
N GLU A 54 -11.38 23.96 5.30
CA GLU A 54 -10.04 24.17 4.74
C GLU A 54 -10.13 24.46 3.23
N THR A 55 -9.28 25.33 2.73
CA THR A 55 -9.26 25.68 1.29
C THR A 55 -8.44 24.69 0.45
N SER A 56 -7.38 24.15 1.05
CA SER A 56 -6.54 23.13 0.42
C SER A 56 -6.00 22.15 1.45
N VAL A 57 -5.83 20.90 1.05
CA VAL A 57 -5.37 19.77 1.89
C VAL A 57 -4.33 18.93 1.15
N MET A 58 -3.83 17.84 1.75
CA MET A 58 -2.82 16.97 1.16
C MET A 58 -1.56 17.75 0.76
N ASP A 59 -0.99 18.52 1.69
CA ASP A 59 0.16 19.40 1.47
C ASP A 59 -0.04 20.39 0.30
N GLY A 60 -1.27 20.95 0.18
CA GLY A 60 -1.63 21.86 -0.90
C GLY A 60 -1.86 21.20 -2.27
N LYS A 61 -1.85 19.86 -2.35
CA LYS A 61 -2.04 19.13 -3.61
C LYS A 61 -3.50 18.98 -4.01
N LEU A 62 -4.43 19.15 -3.06
CA LEU A 62 -5.87 19.08 -3.30
C LEU A 62 -6.55 20.40 -2.92
N ASN A 63 -7.20 21.04 -3.91
CA ASN A 63 -8.06 22.19 -3.68
C ASN A 63 -9.47 21.70 -3.31
N CYS A 64 -10.00 22.14 -2.17
CA CYS A 64 -11.29 21.70 -1.65
C CYS A 64 -12.49 22.22 -2.49
N SER A 65 -12.30 23.27 -3.32
CA SER A 65 -13.36 23.74 -4.24
C SER A 65 -13.56 22.84 -5.46
N SER A 66 -12.62 21.93 -5.74
CA SER A 66 -12.64 21.02 -6.90
C SER A 66 -12.56 19.56 -6.50
N LEU A 67 -13.32 19.17 -5.46
CA LEU A 67 -13.37 17.79 -4.98
C LEU A 67 -13.98 16.87 -6.05
N THR A 68 -13.19 15.94 -6.51
CA THR A 68 -13.60 14.81 -7.36
C THR A 68 -12.82 13.58 -6.93
N GLY A 69 -13.37 12.38 -7.15
CA GLY A 69 -12.65 11.15 -6.82
C GLY A 69 -11.27 11.07 -7.48
N ASP A 70 -11.16 11.55 -8.72
CA ASP A 70 -9.90 11.55 -9.47
C ASP A 70 -8.88 12.57 -8.90
N ASN A 71 -9.32 13.79 -8.54
CA ASN A 71 -8.45 14.79 -7.93
C ASN A 71 -7.95 14.32 -6.55
N ILE A 72 -8.82 13.71 -5.74
CA ILE A 72 -8.44 13.12 -4.46
C ILE A 72 -7.38 12.04 -4.65
N ALA A 73 -7.58 11.12 -5.61
CA ALA A 73 -6.63 10.05 -5.87
C ALA A 73 -5.26 10.58 -6.33
N LYS A 74 -5.22 11.52 -7.28
CA LYS A 74 -3.99 12.15 -7.78
C LYS A 74 -3.26 12.92 -6.69
N ALA A 75 -3.97 13.71 -5.90
CA ALA A 75 -3.40 14.48 -4.80
C ALA A 75 -2.83 13.57 -3.70
N ALA A 76 -3.53 12.50 -3.33
CA ALA A 76 -3.04 11.53 -2.36
C ALA A 76 -1.74 10.84 -2.83
N VAL A 77 -1.66 10.45 -4.10
CA VAL A 77 -0.43 9.87 -4.67
C VAL A 77 0.72 10.89 -4.64
N ALA A 78 0.43 12.16 -4.95
CA ALA A 78 1.43 13.22 -4.95
C ALA A 78 1.91 13.61 -3.53
N ALA A 79 1.06 13.50 -2.52
CA ALA A 79 1.41 13.79 -1.13
C ALA A 79 2.16 12.65 -0.43
N LEU A 80 1.86 11.40 -0.79
CA LEU A 80 2.39 10.20 -0.11
C LEU A 80 3.62 9.59 -0.81
N THR A 81 4.51 10.42 -1.35
CA THR A 81 5.70 9.97 -2.12
C THR A 81 6.75 9.26 -1.28
N GLU A 82 6.76 9.48 0.03
CA GLU A 82 7.75 8.91 0.96
C GLU A 82 7.46 7.45 1.32
N PHE A 83 6.27 6.95 1.01
CA PHE A 83 5.94 5.55 1.26
C PHE A 83 6.75 4.63 0.35
N LYS A 84 7.59 3.80 0.97
CA LYS A 84 8.43 2.81 0.26
C LYS A 84 7.71 1.46 0.18
N ASN A 85 7.94 0.78 -0.94
CA ASN A 85 7.43 -0.58 -1.11
C ASN A 85 8.22 -1.55 -0.21
N PRO A 86 7.57 -2.31 0.70
CA PRO A 86 8.25 -3.25 1.60
C PRO A 86 8.97 -4.40 0.87
N TYR A 87 8.57 -4.70 -0.36
CA TYR A 87 9.17 -5.76 -1.18
C TYR A 87 10.30 -5.23 -2.07
N ASN A 88 10.25 -3.93 -2.41
CA ASN A 88 11.30 -3.26 -3.19
C ASN A 88 11.47 -1.81 -2.70
N THR A 89 12.39 -1.57 -1.79
CA THR A 89 12.60 -0.26 -1.15
C THR A 89 13.05 0.85 -2.10
N ASN A 90 13.50 0.51 -3.30
CA ASN A 90 13.83 1.48 -4.35
C ASN A 90 12.58 1.97 -5.11
N GLN A 91 11.44 1.32 -4.91
CA GLN A 91 10.17 1.64 -5.54
C GLN A 91 9.24 2.37 -4.57
N LYS A 92 8.52 3.39 -5.06
CA LYS A 92 7.42 4.01 -4.33
C LYS A 92 6.30 2.98 -4.13
N ALA A 93 5.69 2.99 -2.95
CA ALA A 93 4.59 2.07 -2.66
C ALA A 93 3.28 2.51 -3.31
N ILE A 94 3.07 3.83 -3.53
CA ILE A 94 1.78 4.40 -3.89
C ILE A 94 1.76 4.83 -5.35
N VAL A 95 0.74 4.40 -6.08
CA VAL A 95 0.59 4.60 -7.52
C VAL A 95 -0.84 5.01 -7.89
N ASN A 96 -1.00 5.79 -8.98
CA ASN A 96 -2.30 6.23 -9.46
C ASN A 96 -2.85 5.30 -10.55
N TYR A 97 -2.86 4.02 -10.27
CA TYR A 97 -3.54 3.00 -11.08
C TYR A 97 -4.03 1.85 -10.21
N SER A 98 -4.95 1.06 -10.74
CA SER A 98 -5.40 -0.13 -10.02
C SER A 98 -4.30 -1.18 -10.01
N VAL A 99 -3.86 -1.58 -8.81
CA VAL A 99 -2.93 -2.70 -8.66
C VAL A 99 -3.65 -3.97 -9.08
N GLY A 100 -3.23 -4.52 -10.23
CA GLY A 100 -3.87 -5.64 -10.90
C GLY A 100 -3.63 -6.98 -10.22
N THR A 101 -4.31 -7.99 -10.76
CA THR A 101 -4.12 -9.40 -10.38
C THR A 101 -3.03 -10.04 -11.24
N GLY A 102 -2.24 -10.93 -10.66
CA GLY A 102 -1.36 -11.84 -11.41
C GLY A 102 0.04 -11.36 -11.73
N ALA A 103 0.41 -10.13 -11.39
CA ALA A 103 1.79 -9.68 -11.53
C ALA A 103 2.48 -9.63 -10.16
N ASP A 104 3.52 -10.43 -10.00
CA ASP A 104 4.31 -10.47 -8.76
C ASP A 104 5.02 -9.14 -8.48
N ASP A 105 5.28 -8.34 -9.52
CA ASP A 105 5.84 -6.99 -9.44
C ASP A 105 4.94 -5.99 -8.68
N ASN A 106 3.67 -6.33 -8.46
CA ASN A 106 2.72 -5.52 -7.71
C ASN A 106 2.80 -5.69 -6.18
N ALA A 107 3.62 -6.62 -5.69
CA ALA A 107 3.75 -6.86 -4.27
C ALA A 107 4.20 -5.60 -3.52
N GLY A 108 3.47 -5.23 -2.49
CA GLY A 108 3.70 -4.03 -1.69
C GLY A 108 3.22 -2.72 -2.31
N LEU A 109 2.67 -2.74 -3.53
CA LEU A 109 2.07 -1.57 -4.15
C LEU A 109 0.66 -1.29 -3.62
N ILE A 110 0.32 -0.01 -3.57
CA ILE A 110 -0.98 0.53 -3.21
C ILE A 110 -1.45 1.41 -4.36
N GLY A 111 -2.44 0.94 -5.09
CA GLY A 111 -3.10 1.70 -6.15
C GLY A 111 -4.25 2.51 -5.61
N ILE A 112 -4.28 3.81 -5.93
CA ILE A 112 -5.37 4.72 -5.59
C ILE A 112 -6.00 5.18 -6.90
N VAL A 113 -7.29 4.92 -7.06
CA VAL A 113 -8.05 5.28 -8.27
C VAL A 113 -9.33 6.00 -7.85
N GLY A 114 -9.51 7.20 -8.35
CA GLY A 114 -10.74 7.96 -8.18
C GLY A 114 -11.71 7.74 -9.33
N ARG A 115 -13.00 7.82 -9.03
CA ARG A 115 -14.09 7.82 -10.02
C ARG A 115 -15.21 8.72 -9.54
N ASN A 116 -15.81 9.43 -10.45
CA ASN A 116 -17.07 10.14 -10.20
C ASN A 116 -18.19 9.33 -10.85
N THR A 117 -19.28 9.16 -10.15
CA THR A 117 -20.48 8.57 -10.73
C THR A 117 -21.31 9.64 -11.42
N THR A 118 -22.18 9.23 -12.35
CA THR A 118 -23.12 10.13 -13.04
C THR A 118 -24.07 10.85 -12.08
N SER A 119 -24.27 10.31 -10.89
CA SER A 119 -25.09 10.91 -9.80
C SER A 119 -24.32 11.90 -8.93
N GLY A 120 -23.09 12.29 -9.30
CA GLY A 120 -22.28 13.24 -8.53
C GLY A 120 -21.55 12.63 -7.32
N THR A 121 -21.73 11.35 -7.04
CA THR A 121 -21.06 10.68 -5.93
C THR A 121 -19.59 10.46 -6.25
N MET A 122 -18.72 10.89 -5.36
CA MET A 122 -17.27 10.67 -5.48
C MET A 122 -16.90 9.31 -4.89
N LYS A 123 -16.13 8.52 -5.64
CA LYS A 123 -15.60 7.23 -5.18
C LYS A 123 -14.09 7.22 -5.28
N VAL A 124 -13.44 6.75 -4.23
CA VAL A 124 -12.00 6.48 -4.22
C VAL A 124 -11.78 5.03 -3.84
N ASN A 125 -11.12 4.31 -4.74
CA ASN A 125 -10.75 2.91 -4.56
C ASN A 125 -9.27 2.81 -4.20
N VAL A 126 -8.97 2.11 -3.12
CA VAL A 126 -7.60 1.79 -2.70
C VAL A 126 -7.42 0.28 -2.78
N ASN A 127 -6.49 -0.16 -3.61
CA ASN A 127 -6.18 -1.57 -3.83
C ASN A 127 -4.72 -1.83 -3.46
N SER A 128 -4.43 -2.89 -2.73
CA SER A 128 -3.07 -3.24 -2.36
C SER A 128 -2.81 -4.72 -2.55
N CYS A 129 -1.65 -5.05 -3.10
CA CYS A 129 -1.11 -6.40 -3.08
C CYS A 129 -0.20 -6.53 -1.85
N VAL A 130 -0.60 -7.32 -0.87
CA VAL A 130 0.14 -7.42 0.41
C VAL A 130 1.06 -8.63 0.48
N LYS A 131 0.93 -9.58 -0.44
CA LYS A 131 1.76 -10.79 -0.53
C LYS A 131 1.68 -11.37 -1.95
N ILE A 132 2.73 -12.05 -2.38
CA ILE A 132 2.79 -12.82 -3.63
C ILE A 132 2.16 -14.21 -3.41
N PRO A 133 1.37 -14.74 -4.37
CA PRO A 133 0.85 -14.08 -5.56
C PRO A 133 -0.27 -13.08 -5.24
N CYS A 134 -0.41 -12.03 -6.09
CA CYS A 134 -1.43 -10.99 -5.93
C CYS A 134 -2.83 -11.47 -6.36
N ASN A 135 -3.35 -12.50 -5.72
CA ASN A 135 -4.65 -13.07 -6.05
C ASN A 135 -5.80 -12.31 -5.39
N PRO A 136 -6.95 -12.13 -6.09
CA PRO A 136 -8.15 -11.58 -5.49
C PRO A 136 -8.63 -12.46 -4.32
N GLY A 137 -8.99 -11.83 -3.21
CA GLY A 137 -9.57 -12.51 -2.06
C GLY A 137 -8.58 -13.01 -1.01
N GLU A 138 -7.33 -13.29 -1.36
CA GLU A 138 -6.34 -13.79 -0.39
C GLU A 138 -5.27 -12.75 -0.04
N ASN A 139 -4.54 -12.26 -1.04
CA ASN A 139 -3.37 -11.41 -0.87
C ASN A 139 -3.57 -9.99 -1.38
N ARG A 140 -4.79 -9.67 -1.80
CA ARG A 140 -5.20 -8.34 -2.24
C ARG A 140 -6.23 -7.76 -1.28
N ILE A 141 -5.95 -6.54 -0.80
CA ILE A 141 -6.89 -5.77 0.00
C ILE A 141 -7.53 -4.70 -0.90
N HIS A 142 -8.83 -4.59 -0.82
CA HIS A 142 -9.62 -3.59 -1.54
C HIS A 142 -10.44 -2.79 -0.55
N SER A 143 -10.41 -1.47 -0.70
CA SER A 143 -11.25 -0.55 0.07
C SER A 143 -11.83 0.51 -0.84
N THR A 144 -13.12 0.75 -0.72
CA THR A 144 -13.83 1.79 -1.47
C THR A 144 -14.41 2.79 -0.48
N PHE A 145 -14.20 4.07 -0.76
CA PHE A 145 -14.85 5.17 -0.05
C PHE A 145 -15.82 5.86 -0.99
N VAL A 146 -16.89 6.33 -0.40
CA VAL A 146 -17.92 7.13 -1.04
C VAL A 146 -18.02 8.41 -0.21
N PHE A 147 -17.92 9.56 -0.89
CA PHE A 147 -18.01 10.88 -0.30
C PHE A 147 -19.15 11.65 -0.93
#